data_471bacd35097719aa62c6696126426d1
#
_entry.id   471bacd35097719aa62c6696126426d1
#
_cell.length_a   1.000
_cell.length_b   1.000
_cell.length_c   1.000
_cell.angle_alpha   90.00
_cell.angle_beta   90.00
_cell.angle_gamma   90.00
#
_symmetry.space_group_name_H-M   'P 1'
#
loop_
_entity.id
_entity.type
_entity.pdbx_description
1 polymer ?
#
loop_
_entity_poly.entity_id
_entity_poly.type
_entity_poly.pdbx_seq_one_letter_code
_entity_poly.pdbx_strand_id
1 'polypeptide(L)'
;MDYTLKLQAGDIIPQKLKAVSSLATSMVDRHIIIQFEKPLTEKDKAYLAENGLKLLDYFPHFAYTARLTGIPDESIYTETAVRWIGPVEPAYKISPRLVFPDIHTQVQHRSGRARLFIVFHRDEDFKFQAERLNKEYGAEILGFEPTTNGVDVVIPDTLYNVIAGIDAVLWIEPALFFPEEHNNASRENIGAETLQTTPYNLDGSGIVMTLWDGGQVDANHPDFDSRVTPMDAAAITTHASHVAGTILGSGWESDGLYSGMAPAAEILSYLWWTTS
;
A
#
# COMPACT_ATOMS: atom_id res chain seq x y z
N MET A 1 -22.38 -9.93 21.94
CA MET A 1 -21.00 -9.60 21.49
C MET A 1 -21.00 -9.71 19.97
N ASP A 2 -20.41 -8.76 19.26
CA ASP A 2 -20.32 -8.79 17.80
C ASP A 2 -19.11 -9.68 17.40
N TYR A 3 -19.34 -10.63 16.51
CA TYR A 3 -18.33 -11.55 15.99
C TYR A 3 -18.15 -11.44 14.47
N THR A 4 -18.57 -10.32 13.90
CA THR A 4 -18.35 -10.02 12.49
C THR A 4 -16.86 -9.92 12.18
N LEU A 5 -16.34 -10.72 11.27
CA LEU A 5 -14.99 -10.57 10.74
C LEU A 5 -14.99 -9.38 9.78
N LYS A 6 -14.19 -8.37 10.11
CA LYS A 6 -14.01 -7.15 9.32
C LYS A 6 -12.84 -7.35 8.36
N LEU A 7 -13.12 -7.94 7.19
CA LEU A 7 -12.13 -8.14 6.15
C LEU A 7 -12.15 -6.96 5.15
N GLN A 8 -11.03 -6.69 4.50
CA GLN A 8 -10.97 -5.66 3.46
C GLN A 8 -11.88 -5.98 2.26
N ALA A 9 -12.07 -7.26 1.96
CA ALA A 9 -12.97 -7.72 0.90
C ALA A 9 -14.45 -7.61 1.25
N GLY A 10 -14.80 -7.41 2.53
CA GLY A 10 -16.15 -7.31 3.04
C GLY A 10 -16.34 -8.06 4.36
N ASP A 11 -17.46 -7.78 5.00
CA ASP A 11 -17.78 -8.36 6.31
C ASP A 11 -18.33 -9.79 6.17
N ILE A 12 -17.89 -10.69 7.04
CA ILE A 12 -18.46 -12.03 7.16
C ILE A 12 -18.85 -12.35 8.61
N ILE A 13 -19.90 -13.11 8.81
CA ILE A 13 -20.35 -13.56 10.13
C ILE A 13 -20.18 -15.08 10.19
N PRO A 14 -19.05 -15.60 10.69
CA PRO A 14 -18.85 -17.04 10.79
C PRO A 14 -19.76 -17.64 11.86
N GLN A 15 -20.38 -18.76 11.52
CA GLN A 15 -21.17 -19.52 12.49
C GLN A 15 -20.23 -20.24 13.47
N LYS A 16 -20.58 -20.20 14.76
CA LYS A 16 -19.81 -20.94 15.79
C LYS A 16 -19.75 -22.43 15.41
N LEU A 17 -18.55 -22.96 15.35
CA LEU A 17 -18.35 -24.38 15.03
C LEU A 17 -18.76 -25.27 16.20
N LYS A 18 -19.41 -26.40 15.87
CA LYS A 18 -19.75 -27.44 16.83
C LYS A 18 -18.57 -28.38 17.12
N ALA A 19 -17.67 -28.54 16.14
CA ALA A 19 -16.41 -29.29 16.27
C ALA A 19 -15.35 -28.63 15.40
N VAL A 20 -14.20 -28.30 15.96
CA VAL A 20 -13.11 -27.60 15.29
C VAL A 20 -12.09 -28.57 14.70
N SER A 21 -11.88 -29.73 15.36
CA SER A 21 -10.81 -30.68 15.06
C SER A 21 -10.85 -31.24 13.63
N SER A 22 -12.01 -31.56 13.10
CA SER A 22 -12.12 -32.15 11.75
C SER A 22 -11.76 -31.16 10.63
N LEU A 23 -12.04 -29.88 10.83
CA LEU A 23 -11.67 -28.81 9.88
C LEU A 23 -10.18 -28.51 9.96
N ALA A 24 -9.60 -28.46 11.16
CA ALA A 24 -8.19 -28.19 11.35
C ALA A 24 -7.30 -29.19 10.62
N THR A 25 -7.66 -30.47 10.61
CA THR A 25 -6.89 -31.53 9.93
C THR A 25 -6.73 -31.27 8.43
N SER A 26 -7.75 -30.71 7.77
CA SER A 26 -7.70 -30.40 6.32
C SER A 26 -6.91 -29.14 6.01
N MET A 27 -6.53 -28.37 7.01
CA MET A 27 -5.86 -27.06 6.89
C MET A 27 -4.42 -27.05 7.41
N VAL A 28 -3.85 -28.21 7.71
CA VAL A 28 -2.43 -28.34 8.13
C VAL A 28 -1.52 -27.81 7.03
N ASP A 29 -0.47 -27.11 7.42
CA ASP A 29 0.50 -26.41 6.58
C ASP A 29 -0.10 -25.29 5.69
N ARG A 30 -1.28 -24.77 6.09
CA ARG A 30 -1.95 -23.67 5.40
C ARG A 30 -2.15 -22.47 6.30
N HIS A 31 -2.37 -21.32 5.63
CA HIS A 31 -2.88 -20.12 6.28
C HIS A 31 -4.40 -20.23 6.49
N ILE A 32 -4.82 -19.81 7.66
CA ILE A 32 -6.20 -19.89 8.13
C ILE A 32 -6.64 -18.57 8.76
N ILE A 33 -7.93 -18.39 8.93
CA ILE A 33 -8.49 -17.39 9.84
C ILE A 33 -9.02 -18.14 11.07
N ILE A 34 -8.66 -17.65 12.25
CA ILE A 34 -9.13 -18.17 13.53
C ILE A 34 -9.76 -17.05 14.35
N GLN A 35 -10.88 -17.30 14.99
CA GLN A 35 -11.59 -16.36 15.85
C GLN A 35 -11.81 -16.95 17.24
N PHE A 36 -11.61 -16.13 18.26
CA PHE A 36 -11.76 -16.49 19.67
C PHE A 36 -13.03 -15.84 20.27
N GLU A 37 -13.49 -16.34 21.41
CA GLU A 37 -14.63 -15.77 22.13
C GLU A 37 -14.24 -14.53 22.97
N LYS A 38 -12.94 -14.38 23.26
CA LYS A 38 -12.38 -13.32 24.12
C LYS A 38 -10.99 -12.92 23.63
N PRO A 39 -10.46 -11.77 24.07
CA PRO A 39 -9.06 -11.42 23.83
C PRO A 39 -8.11 -12.47 24.39
N LEU A 40 -7.04 -12.76 23.63
CA LEU A 40 -5.98 -13.66 24.07
C LEU A 40 -4.99 -12.91 24.97
N THR A 41 -4.52 -13.58 26.01
CA THR A 41 -3.35 -13.15 26.77
C THR A 41 -2.06 -13.57 26.06
N GLU A 42 -0.91 -13.00 26.44
CA GLU A 42 0.38 -13.43 25.88
C GLU A 42 0.68 -14.91 26.20
N LYS A 43 0.18 -15.41 27.35
CA LYS A 43 0.29 -16.84 27.69
C LYS A 43 -0.52 -17.71 26.71
N ASP A 44 -1.74 -17.28 26.35
CA ASP A 44 -2.56 -18.00 25.37
C ASP A 44 -1.87 -18.05 24.01
N LYS A 45 -1.29 -16.93 23.56
CA LYS A 45 -0.56 -16.86 22.29
C LYS A 45 0.67 -17.76 22.25
N ALA A 46 1.45 -17.78 23.35
CA ALA A 46 2.61 -18.66 23.48
C ALA A 46 2.18 -20.12 23.43
N TYR A 47 1.15 -20.47 24.17
CA TYR A 47 0.59 -21.82 24.19
C TYR A 47 0.11 -22.29 22.81
N LEU A 48 -0.58 -21.43 22.07
CA LEU A 48 -0.99 -21.72 20.68
C LEU A 48 0.22 -21.97 19.78
N ALA A 49 1.27 -21.13 19.88
CA ALA A 49 2.48 -21.25 19.07
C ALA A 49 3.25 -22.57 19.36
N GLU A 50 3.40 -22.93 20.64
CA GLU A 50 4.03 -24.19 21.08
C GLU A 50 3.30 -25.43 20.56
N ASN A 51 2.01 -25.30 20.29
CA ASN A 51 1.15 -26.37 19.82
C ASN A 51 0.82 -26.27 18.31
N GLY A 52 1.66 -25.58 17.52
CA GLY A 52 1.59 -25.61 16.08
C GLY A 52 0.58 -24.63 15.45
N LEU A 53 0.10 -23.65 16.21
CA LEU A 53 -0.78 -22.60 15.70
C LEU A 53 -0.12 -21.22 15.89
N LYS A 54 0.57 -20.75 14.86
CA LYS A 54 1.27 -19.47 14.85
C LYS A 54 0.33 -18.35 14.41
N LEU A 55 -0.03 -17.46 15.33
CA LEU A 55 -0.83 -16.28 15.02
C LEU A 55 -0.01 -15.27 14.19
N LEU A 56 -0.64 -14.68 13.18
CA LEU A 56 -0.06 -13.67 12.29
C LEU A 56 -0.76 -12.31 12.52
N ASP A 57 -1.64 -11.88 11.65
CA ASP A 57 -2.24 -10.57 11.68
C ASP A 57 -3.58 -10.57 12.41
N TYR A 58 -3.79 -9.53 13.23
CA TYR A 58 -5.02 -9.37 14.00
C TYR A 58 -6.12 -8.69 13.17
N PHE A 59 -7.34 -9.17 13.32
CA PHE A 59 -8.56 -8.54 12.86
C PHE A 59 -9.48 -8.18 14.03
N PRO A 60 -10.32 -7.13 13.92
CA PRO A 60 -11.32 -6.82 14.92
C PRO A 60 -12.17 -8.03 15.33
N HIS A 61 -12.68 -7.99 16.56
CA HIS A 61 -13.50 -9.04 17.17
C HIS A 61 -12.76 -10.37 17.39
N PHE A 62 -11.51 -10.25 17.90
CA PHE A 62 -10.68 -11.37 18.39
C PHE A 62 -10.32 -12.39 17.31
N ALA A 63 -10.12 -11.96 16.09
CA ALA A 63 -9.74 -12.82 14.98
C ALA A 63 -8.29 -12.57 14.54
N TYR A 64 -7.67 -13.60 13.98
CA TYR A 64 -6.30 -13.55 13.46
C TYR A 64 -6.21 -14.34 12.16
N THR A 65 -5.32 -13.91 11.24
CA THR A 65 -4.70 -14.89 10.35
C THR A 65 -3.71 -15.71 11.17
N ALA A 66 -3.55 -16.96 10.82
CA ALA A 66 -2.62 -17.86 11.50
C ALA A 66 -2.08 -18.90 10.53
N ARG A 67 -0.91 -19.47 10.85
CA ARG A 67 -0.39 -20.66 10.18
C ARG A 67 -0.55 -21.87 11.06
N LEU A 68 -1.14 -22.92 10.51
CA LEU A 68 -1.31 -24.20 11.17
C LEU A 68 -0.18 -25.14 10.73
N THR A 69 0.82 -25.37 11.59
CA THR A 69 2.02 -26.18 11.26
C THR A 69 1.92 -27.64 11.71
N GLY A 70 0.77 -28.05 12.23
CA GLY A 70 0.51 -29.40 12.67
C GLY A 70 -0.95 -29.58 13.06
N ILE A 71 -1.36 -30.77 13.45
CA ILE A 71 -2.71 -31.03 14.00
C ILE A 71 -2.65 -30.72 15.49
N PRO A 72 -3.26 -29.60 15.95
CA PRO A 72 -3.27 -29.28 17.36
C PRO A 72 -4.10 -30.29 18.15
N ASP A 73 -3.73 -30.50 19.41
CA ASP A 73 -4.57 -31.25 20.35
C ASP A 73 -5.93 -30.55 20.53
N GLU A 74 -6.98 -31.32 20.67
CA GLU A 74 -8.35 -30.82 20.78
C GLU A 74 -8.56 -29.91 22.01
N SER A 75 -7.77 -30.11 23.08
CA SER A 75 -7.78 -29.27 24.27
C SER A 75 -7.46 -27.80 23.99
N ILE A 76 -6.60 -27.51 23.01
CA ILE A 76 -6.21 -26.16 22.63
C ILE A 76 -7.43 -25.30 22.28
N TYR A 77 -8.34 -25.86 21.54
CA TYR A 77 -9.55 -25.15 21.10
C TYR A 77 -10.46 -24.78 22.27
N THR A 78 -10.48 -25.61 23.28
CA THR A 78 -11.28 -25.39 24.49
C THR A 78 -10.60 -24.42 25.46
N GLU A 79 -9.31 -24.61 25.72
CA GLU A 79 -8.54 -23.82 26.68
C GLU A 79 -8.36 -22.37 26.23
N THR A 80 -8.17 -22.14 24.92
CA THR A 80 -8.04 -20.80 24.34
C THR A 80 -9.36 -20.20 23.88
N ALA A 81 -10.48 -20.89 24.10
CA ALA A 81 -11.81 -20.45 23.72
C ALA A 81 -11.94 -20.11 22.22
N VAL A 82 -11.48 -21.00 21.34
CA VAL A 82 -11.66 -20.87 19.90
C VAL A 82 -13.16 -20.95 19.58
N ARG A 83 -13.62 -19.92 18.87
CA ARG A 83 -15.01 -19.81 18.41
C ARG A 83 -15.21 -20.39 17.02
N TRP A 84 -14.26 -20.09 16.12
CA TRP A 84 -14.31 -20.47 14.72
C TRP A 84 -12.92 -20.56 14.12
N ILE A 85 -12.77 -21.46 13.14
CA ILE A 85 -11.57 -21.60 12.30
C ILE A 85 -12.03 -21.88 10.87
N GLY A 86 -11.34 -21.33 9.91
CA GLY A 86 -11.65 -21.57 8.50
C GLY A 86 -10.50 -21.16 7.57
N PRO A 87 -10.57 -21.56 6.28
CA PRO A 87 -9.56 -21.20 5.29
C PRO A 87 -9.59 -19.71 4.99
N VAL A 88 -8.46 -19.18 4.50
CA VAL A 88 -8.42 -17.87 3.85
C VAL A 88 -8.89 -18.06 2.41
N GLU A 89 -10.20 -17.88 2.19
CA GLU A 89 -10.80 -18.08 0.87
C GLU A 89 -10.26 -17.08 -0.17
N PRO A 90 -10.11 -17.45 -1.45
CA PRO A 90 -9.66 -16.54 -2.50
C PRO A 90 -10.46 -15.23 -2.56
N ALA A 91 -11.78 -15.31 -2.35
CA ALA A 91 -12.65 -14.14 -2.34
C ALA A 91 -12.35 -13.13 -1.23
N TYR A 92 -11.70 -13.57 -0.13
CA TYR A 92 -11.30 -12.69 0.97
C TYR A 92 -10.01 -11.93 0.69
N LYS A 93 -9.27 -12.35 -0.33
CA LYS A 93 -7.94 -11.83 -0.70
C LYS A 93 -7.98 -10.80 -1.84
N ILE A 94 -9.13 -10.57 -2.46
CA ILE A 94 -9.28 -9.72 -3.63
C ILE A 94 -9.94 -8.41 -3.24
N SER A 95 -9.29 -7.30 -3.57
CA SER A 95 -9.85 -5.97 -3.38
C SER A 95 -11.16 -5.80 -4.15
N PRO A 96 -12.24 -5.31 -3.52
CA PRO A 96 -13.46 -4.95 -4.23
C PRO A 96 -13.23 -4.00 -5.41
N ARG A 97 -12.15 -3.21 -5.37
CA ARG A 97 -11.74 -2.30 -6.44
C ARG A 97 -11.33 -3.04 -7.73
N LEU A 98 -10.98 -4.33 -7.66
CA LEU A 98 -10.68 -5.15 -8.85
C LEU A 98 -11.94 -5.72 -9.52
N VAL A 99 -13.09 -5.69 -8.85
CA VAL A 99 -14.34 -6.31 -9.32
C VAL A 99 -15.24 -5.31 -10.05
N PHE A 100 -15.02 -4.01 -9.91
CA PHE A 100 -15.83 -2.97 -10.54
C PHE A 100 -15.34 -2.64 -11.97
N PRO A 101 -16.25 -2.58 -12.98
CA PRO A 101 -15.89 -2.42 -14.40
C PRO A 101 -15.06 -1.17 -14.70
N ASP A 102 -15.29 -0.07 -13.99
CA ASP A 102 -14.62 1.21 -14.24
C ASP A 102 -13.14 1.22 -13.82
N ILE A 103 -12.73 0.26 -13.00
CA ILE A 103 -11.34 0.16 -12.52
C ILE A 103 -10.48 -0.72 -13.43
N HIS A 104 -11.08 -1.61 -14.20
CA HIS A 104 -10.34 -2.39 -15.18
C HIS A 104 -9.55 -1.51 -16.16
N THR A 105 -10.08 -0.35 -16.53
CA THR A 105 -9.37 0.61 -17.39
C THR A 105 -8.20 1.29 -16.68
N GLN A 106 -8.27 1.49 -15.38
CA GLN A 106 -7.20 2.10 -14.57
C GLN A 106 -6.09 1.11 -14.17
N VAL A 107 -6.42 -0.19 -14.12
CA VAL A 107 -5.49 -1.27 -13.77
C VAL A 107 -4.78 -1.85 -15.00
N GLN A 108 -5.33 -1.63 -16.20
CA GLN A 108 -4.73 -2.09 -17.44
C GLN A 108 -3.40 -1.38 -17.71
N HIS A 109 -2.33 -2.07 -17.48
CA HIS A 109 -0.99 -1.61 -17.85
C HIS A 109 -0.73 -1.69 -19.36
N ARG A 110 -1.20 -2.78 -19.98
CA ARG A 110 -1.18 -3.04 -21.46
C ARG A 110 -2.40 -3.90 -21.78
N SER A 111 -2.79 -3.97 -23.05
CA SER A 111 -3.92 -4.83 -23.46
C SER A 111 -3.77 -6.26 -22.91
N GLY A 112 -4.75 -6.72 -22.13
CA GLY A 112 -4.78 -8.05 -21.51
C GLY A 112 -3.83 -8.25 -20.31
N ARG A 113 -3.24 -7.17 -19.76
CA ARG A 113 -2.39 -7.25 -18.56
C ARG A 113 -2.81 -6.20 -17.53
N ALA A 114 -2.78 -6.57 -16.27
CA ALA A 114 -3.09 -5.72 -15.13
C ALA A 114 -1.84 -5.48 -14.26
N ARG A 115 -1.68 -4.26 -13.76
CA ARG A 115 -0.69 -3.92 -12.74
C ARG A 115 -1.34 -4.02 -11.38
N LEU A 116 -0.82 -4.90 -10.53
CA LEU A 116 -1.37 -5.24 -9.23
C LEU A 116 -0.31 -5.13 -8.15
N PHE A 117 -0.76 -4.80 -6.94
CA PHE A 117 0.03 -4.95 -5.74
C PHE A 117 -0.43 -6.21 -5.01
N ILE A 118 0.50 -7.13 -4.75
CA ILE A 118 0.24 -8.42 -4.10
C ILE A 118 0.98 -8.45 -2.78
N VAL A 119 0.23 -8.64 -1.69
CA VAL A 119 0.75 -8.77 -0.33
C VAL A 119 0.73 -10.23 0.07
N PHE A 120 1.82 -10.71 0.64
CA PHE A 120 1.93 -12.06 1.18
C PHE A 120 1.76 -12.07 2.70
N HIS A 121 1.43 -13.23 3.26
CA HIS A 121 1.44 -13.40 4.70
C HIS A 121 2.84 -13.09 5.24
N ARG A 122 2.93 -12.47 6.43
CA ARG A 122 4.20 -11.94 6.96
C ARG A 122 5.23 -12.99 7.34
N ASP A 123 4.85 -14.28 7.37
CA ASP A 123 5.75 -15.42 7.57
C ASP A 123 6.25 -16.02 6.24
N GLU A 124 5.83 -15.46 5.11
CA GLU A 124 6.31 -15.81 3.78
C GLU A 124 7.46 -14.89 3.34
N ASP A 125 8.39 -15.44 2.55
CA ASP A 125 9.43 -14.64 1.88
C ASP A 125 8.87 -14.08 0.57
N PHE A 126 8.61 -12.76 0.55
CA PHE A 126 8.03 -12.09 -0.61
C PHE A 126 8.92 -12.15 -1.86
N LYS A 127 10.25 -12.25 -1.73
CA LYS A 127 11.16 -12.38 -2.87
C LYS A 127 11.04 -13.77 -3.50
N PHE A 128 11.01 -14.80 -2.67
CA PHE A 128 10.77 -16.18 -3.14
C PHE A 128 9.39 -16.27 -3.81
N GLN A 129 8.36 -15.70 -3.23
CA GLN A 129 7.01 -15.71 -3.81
C GLN A 129 6.96 -14.91 -5.12
N ALA A 130 7.67 -13.78 -5.23
CA ALA A 130 7.76 -13.01 -6.47
C ALA A 130 8.45 -13.82 -7.60
N GLU A 131 9.56 -14.49 -7.29
CA GLU A 131 10.22 -15.38 -8.26
C GLU A 131 9.29 -16.51 -8.74
N ARG A 132 8.51 -17.05 -7.82
CA ARG A 132 7.48 -18.04 -8.13
C ARG A 132 6.39 -17.48 -9.03
N LEU A 133 5.87 -16.28 -8.76
CA LEU A 133 4.90 -15.61 -9.61
C LEU A 133 5.44 -15.35 -11.02
N ASN A 134 6.70 -14.95 -11.14
CA ASN A 134 7.34 -14.78 -12.43
C ASN A 134 7.43 -16.09 -13.20
N LYS A 135 7.95 -17.15 -12.56
CA LYS A 135 8.20 -18.44 -13.19
C LYS A 135 6.94 -19.21 -13.57
N GLU A 136 5.93 -19.22 -12.68
CA GLU A 136 4.74 -20.05 -12.85
C GLU A 136 3.61 -19.32 -13.59
N TYR A 137 3.53 -18.00 -13.46
CA TYR A 137 2.39 -17.19 -13.96
C TYR A 137 2.80 -16.09 -14.94
N GLY A 138 4.09 -15.97 -15.27
CA GLY A 138 4.59 -14.97 -16.21
C GLY A 138 4.43 -13.53 -15.69
N ALA A 139 4.49 -13.35 -14.35
CA ALA A 139 4.46 -12.04 -13.75
C ALA A 139 5.74 -11.27 -14.05
N GLU A 140 5.60 -10.02 -14.48
CA GLU A 140 6.69 -9.04 -14.55
C GLU A 140 6.78 -8.33 -13.20
N ILE A 141 7.90 -8.46 -12.48
CA ILE A 141 8.09 -7.84 -11.17
C ILE A 141 8.60 -6.42 -11.39
N LEU A 142 7.85 -5.43 -10.94
CA LEU A 142 8.20 -4.00 -11.06
C LEU A 142 8.89 -3.46 -9.82
N GLY A 143 8.55 -3.97 -8.63
CA GLY A 143 9.11 -3.49 -7.38
C GLY A 143 8.78 -4.36 -6.18
N PHE A 144 9.47 -4.07 -5.09
CA PHE A 144 9.29 -4.74 -3.79
C PHE A 144 8.96 -3.72 -2.71
N GLU A 145 8.01 -4.04 -1.85
CA GLU A 145 7.66 -3.25 -0.66
C GLU A 145 7.84 -4.10 0.60
N PRO A 146 9.04 -4.06 1.20
CA PRO A 146 9.36 -4.90 2.37
C PRO A 146 8.48 -4.62 3.59
N THR A 147 8.01 -3.37 3.75
CA THR A 147 7.22 -2.96 4.92
C THR A 147 5.89 -3.69 4.99
N THR A 148 5.28 -3.95 3.84
CA THR A 148 4.00 -4.65 3.73
C THR A 148 4.14 -6.12 3.35
N ASN A 149 5.36 -6.63 3.18
CA ASN A 149 5.65 -7.95 2.62
C ASN A 149 5.01 -8.14 1.23
N GLY A 150 5.12 -7.12 0.37
CA GLY A 150 4.40 -7.05 -0.90
C GLY A 150 5.28 -6.84 -2.12
N VAL A 151 4.68 -7.05 -3.29
CA VAL A 151 5.30 -6.88 -4.60
C VAL A 151 4.37 -6.16 -5.57
N ASP A 152 4.95 -5.26 -6.37
CA ASP A 152 4.29 -4.61 -7.50
C ASP A 152 4.56 -5.43 -8.76
N VAL A 153 3.52 -5.88 -9.43
CA VAL A 153 3.63 -6.81 -10.54
C VAL A 153 2.69 -6.46 -11.69
N VAL A 154 3.09 -6.85 -12.90
CA VAL A 154 2.22 -6.88 -14.08
C VAL A 154 1.96 -8.33 -14.47
N ILE A 155 0.70 -8.74 -14.45
CA ILE A 155 0.25 -10.09 -14.77
C ILE A 155 -0.79 -10.08 -15.90
N PRO A 156 -1.03 -11.22 -16.59
CA PRO A 156 -2.24 -11.37 -17.39
C PRO A 156 -3.49 -11.11 -16.54
N ASP A 157 -4.39 -10.25 -17.01
CA ASP A 157 -5.56 -9.77 -16.26
C ASP A 157 -6.54 -10.89 -15.84
N THR A 158 -6.47 -12.03 -16.52
CA THR A 158 -7.27 -13.23 -16.21
C THR A 158 -6.75 -14.03 -15.01
N LEU A 159 -5.52 -13.77 -14.53
CA LEU A 159 -4.85 -14.62 -13.54
C LEU A 159 -5.02 -14.19 -12.09
N TYR A 160 -5.54 -12.99 -11.79
CA TYR A 160 -5.62 -12.53 -10.38
C TYR A 160 -6.45 -13.46 -9.49
N ASN A 161 -7.52 -14.07 -10.03
CA ASN A 161 -8.32 -15.07 -9.30
C ASN A 161 -7.53 -16.37 -9.02
N VAL A 162 -6.68 -16.79 -9.95
CA VAL A 162 -5.82 -17.96 -9.79
C VAL A 162 -4.77 -17.68 -8.71
N ILE A 163 -4.16 -16.49 -8.75
CA ILE A 163 -3.15 -16.05 -7.78
C ILE A 163 -3.77 -15.90 -6.37
N ALA A 164 -5.01 -15.45 -6.26
CA ALA A 164 -5.74 -15.44 -4.98
C ALA A 164 -5.89 -16.84 -4.37
N GLY A 165 -5.88 -17.90 -5.18
CA GLY A 165 -5.88 -19.29 -4.73
C GLY A 165 -4.54 -19.76 -4.11
N ILE A 166 -3.44 -19.01 -4.28
CA ILE A 166 -2.14 -19.32 -3.67
C ILE A 166 -2.23 -19.07 -2.16
N ASP A 167 -1.83 -20.06 -1.38
CA ASP A 167 -1.91 -19.99 0.09
C ASP A 167 -1.10 -18.83 0.66
N ALA A 168 0.11 -18.61 0.17
CA ALA A 168 1.02 -17.53 0.60
C ALA A 168 0.45 -16.12 0.41
N VAL A 169 -0.51 -15.92 -0.51
CA VAL A 169 -1.10 -14.62 -0.81
C VAL A 169 -2.10 -14.22 0.28
N LEU A 170 -1.90 -13.03 0.83
CA LEU A 170 -2.80 -12.41 1.82
C LEU A 170 -3.80 -11.47 1.14
N TRP A 171 -3.34 -10.63 0.18
CA TRP A 171 -4.16 -9.59 -0.43
C TRP A 171 -3.72 -9.25 -1.85
N ILE A 172 -4.67 -8.91 -2.70
CA ILE A 172 -4.44 -8.43 -4.08
C ILE A 172 -5.28 -7.17 -4.29
N GLU A 173 -4.62 -6.11 -4.71
CA GLU A 173 -5.29 -4.85 -5.04
C GLU A 173 -4.70 -4.22 -6.30
N PRO A 174 -5.40 -3.23 -6.92
CA PRO A 174 -4.80 -2.42 -7.94
C PRO A 174 -3.52 -1.78 -7.39
N ALA A 175 -2.39 -1.91 -8.10
CA ALA A 175 -1.22 -1.14 -7.75
C ALA A 175 -1.59 0.34 -7.84
N LEU A 176 -1.20 1.11 -6.83
CA LEU A 176 -1.31 2.56 -6.92
C LEU A 176 -0.48 2.98 -8.11
N PHE A 177 -1.10 3.64 -9.08
CA PHE A 177 -0.32 4.40 -10.03
C PHE A 177 0.54 5.34 -9.18
N PHE A 178 1.86 5.31 -9.39
CA PHE A 178 2.63 6.46 -8.99
C PHE A 178 1.91 7.64 -9.64
N PRO A 179 1.54 8.69 -8.88
CA PRO A 179 0.96 9.85 -9.49
C PRO A 179 1.94 10.27 -10.59
N GLU A 180 1.54 10.13 -11.84
CA GLU A 180 2.23 10.83 -12.90
C GLU A 180 2.09 12.30 -12.55
N GLU A 181 3.19 13.02 -12.64
CA GLU A 181 3.29 14.41 -12.25
C GLU A 181 2.42 15.25 -13.22
N HIS A 182 1.17 15.46 -12.83
CA HIS A 182 0.20 16.21 -13.62
C HIS A 182 0.08 17.66 -13.13
N ASN A 183 1.20 18.32 -12.82
CA ASN A 183 1.20 19.70 -12.33
C ASN A 183 0.46 20.66 -13.26
N ASN A 184 0.59 20.48 -14.57
CA ASN A 184 -0.12 21.31 -15.53
C ASN A 184 -1.65 21.17 -15.39
N ALA A 185 -2.18 19.94 -15.39
CA ALA A 185 -3.60 19.70 -15.18
C ALA A 185 -4.08 20.17 -13.79
N SER A 186 -3.24 20.04 -12.77
CA SER A 186 -3.55 20.55 -11.42
C SER A 186 -3.65 22.07 -11.40
N ARG A 187 -2.74 22.78 -12.08
CA ARG A 187 -2.75 24.24 -12.17
C ARG A 187 -4.00 24.77 -12.87
N GLU A 188 -4.40 24.11 -13.96
CA GLU A 188 -5.64 24.41 -14.68
C GLU A 188 -6.88 24.15 -13.78
N ASN A 189 -6.95 22.96 -13.17
CA ASN A 189 -8.10 22.53 -12.36
C ASN A 189 -8.37 23.44 -11.14
N ILE A 190 -7.32 23.96 -10.49
CA ILE A 190 -7.47 24.88 -9.36
C ILE A 190 -7.61 26.36 -9.80
N GLY A 191 -7.52 26.63 -11.08
CA GLY A 191 -7.66 27.98 -11.63
C GLY A 191 -6.45 28.90 -11.38
N ALA A 192 -5.26 28.36 -11.10
CA ALA A 192 -4.05 29.15 -10.86
C ALA A 192 -3.69 30.02 -12.09
N GLU A 193 -3.86 29.49 -13.29
CA GLU A 193 -3.62 30.24 -14.53
C GLU A 193 -4.50 31.50 -14.66
N THR A 194 -5.75 31.40 -14.23
CA THR A 194 -6.67 32.54 -14.20
C THR A 194 -6.16 33.65 -13.29
N LEU A 195 -5.60 33.27 -12.11
CA LEU A 195 -5.05 34.23 -11.16
C LEU A 195 -3.74 34.86 -11.61
N GLN A 196 -2.93 34.11 -12.37
CA GLN A 196 -1.64 34.58 -12.90
C GLN A 196 -1.79 35.55 -14.08
N THR A 197 -2.97 35.60 -14.72
CA THR A 197 -3.25 36.46 -15.89
C THR A 197 -4.08 37.70 -15.53
N THR A 198 -4.19 38.62 -16.48
CA THR A 198 -5.05 39.82 -16.37
C THR A 198 -6.52 39.41 -16.11
N PRO A 199 -7.25 40.07 -15.21
CA PRO A 199 -6.91 41.31 -14.47
C PRO A 199 -6.14 41.10 -13.15
N TYR A 200 -5.91 39.86 -12.68
CA TYR A 200 -5.39 39.60 -11.35
C TYR A 200 -3.87 39.73 -11.24
N ASN A 201 -3.13 39.12 -12.18
CA ASN A 201 -1.65 39.11 -12.26
C ASN A 201 -0.98 38.70 -10.92
N LEU A 202 -1.53 37.65 -10.28
CA LEU A 202 -1.04 37.12 -9.00
C LEU A 202 -0.12 35.93 -9.31
N ASP A 203 1.19 36.19 -9.33
CA ASP A 203 2.23 35.21 -9.67
C ASP A 203 3.09 34.78 -8.47
N GLY A 204 2.81 35.32 -7.29
CA GLY A 204 3.59 35.06 -6.06
C GLY A 204 4.73 36.06 -5.82
N SER A 205 4.88 37.11 -6.63
CA SER A 205 5.90 38.15 -6.42
C SER A 205 5.86 38.72 -5.01
N GLY A 206 7.02 38.77 -4.33
CA GLY A 206 7.19 39.26 -2.97
C GLY A 206 6.73 38.28 -1.88
N ILE A 207 6.35 37.05 -2.22
CA ILE A 207 6.00 36.01 -1.27
C ILE A 207 7.21 35.10 -1.04
N VAL A 208 7.59 34.91 0.23
CA VAL A 208 8.61 33.97 0.66
C VAL A 208 7.93 32.80 1.38
N MET A 209 8.16 31.60 0.92
CA MET A 209 7.63 30.37 1.51
C MET A 209 8.76 29.54 2.10
N THR A 210 8.44 28.65 3.04
CA THR A 210 9.37 27.65 3.57
C THR A 210 8.96 26.27 3.07
N LEU A 211 9.93 25.52 2.55
CA LEU A 211 9.79 24.14 2.15
C LEU A 211 10.58 23.24 3.09
N TRP A 212 9.91 22.33 3.77
CA TRP A 212 10.50 21.32 4.65
C TRP A 212 10.33 19.96 3.97
N ASP A 213 11.43 19.32 3.61
CA ASP A 213 11.42 18.06 2.86
C ASP A 213 12.50 17.08 3.35
N GLY A 214 12.51 15.85 2.83
CA GLY A 214 13.47 14.79 3.12
C GLY A 214 14.87 15.03 2.55
N GLY A 215 15.11 16.17 1.89
CA GLY A 215 16.38 16.58 1.32
C GLY A 215 16.32 18.01 0.84
N GLN A 216 17.44 18.45 0.26
CA GLN A 216 17.59 19.80 -0.26
C GLN A 216 17.00 19.93 -1.66
N VAL A 217 16.48 21.10 -1.97
CA VAL A 217 16.14 21.50 -3.35
C VAL A 217 17.42 21.75 -4.15
N ASP A 218 17.45 21.36 -5.41
CA ASP A 218 18.50 21.80 -6.34
C ASP A 218 18.31 23.26 -6.71
N ALA A 219 18.86 24.17 -5.92
CA ALA A 219 18.73 25.61 -6.12
C ALA A 219 19.37 26.12 -7.44
N ASN A 220 20.19 25.29 -8.10
CA ASN A 220 20.78 25.63 -9.40
C ASN A 220 19.92 25.24 -10.61
N HIS A 221 18.75 24.62 -10.37
CA HIS A 221 17.85 24.25 -11.45
C HIS A 221 17.41 25.52 -12.23
N PRO A 222 17.45 25.53 -13.57
CA PRO A 222 17.16 26.71 -14.39
C PRO A 222 15.79 27.33 -14.11
N ASP A 223 14.79 26.51 -13.80
CA ASP A 223 13.42 26.96 -13.52
C ASP A 223 13.30 27.81 -12.24
N PHE A 224 14.30 27.78 -11.38
CA PHE A 224 14.23 28.50 -10.11
C PHE A 224 14.84 29.91 -10.16
N ASP A 225 15.70 30.19 -11.10
CA ASP A 225 16.28 31.53 -11.32
C ASP A 225 16.71 32.23 -10.00
N SER A 226 17.49 31.55 -9.19
CA SER A 226 17.98 32.02 -7.87
C SER A 226 16.89 32.29 -6.81
N ARG A 227 15.64 31.85 -7.01
CA ARG A 227 14.53 32.03 -6.06
C ARG A 227 14.43 30.93 -5.00
N VAL A 228 15.36 30.03 -4.96
CA VAL A 228 15.48 29.00 -3.90
C VAL A 228 16.75 29.24 -3.10
N THR A 229 16.60 29.38 -1.78
CA THR A 229 17.72 29.51 -0.84
C THR A 229 17.80 28.27 0.03
N PRO A 230 18.85 27.44 -0.10
CA PRO A 230 19.14 26.36 0.84
C PRO A 230 19.50 26.90 2.23
N MET A 231 18.82 26.39 3.26
CA MET A 231 19.03 26.81 4.65
C MET A 231 19.81 25.79 5.47
N ASP A 232 19.85 24.54 5.01
CA ASP A 232 20.56 23.44 5.67
C ASP A 232 21.60 22.81 4.72
N ALA A 233 22.60 22.14 5.27
CA ALA A 233 23.58 21.37 4.51
C ALA A 233 23.09 19.93 4.33
N ALA A 234 22.12 19.71 3.45
CA ALA A 234 21.55 18.40 3.15
C ALA A 234 21.84 17.96 1.71
N ALA A 235 21.72 16.67 1.43
CA ALA A 235 21.81 16.16 0.07
C ALA A 235 20.60 16.63 -0.77
N ILE A 236 20.85 16.97 -2.01
CA ILE A 236 19.80 17.29 -2.97
C ILE A 236 18.97 16.03 -3.24
N THR A 237 17.64 16.19 -3.25
CA THR A 237 16.71 15.11 -3.63
C THR A 237 15.81 15.53 -4.78
N THR A 238 15.49 14.57 -5.63
CA THR A 238 14.54 14.78 -6.74
C THR A 238 13.16 15.20 -6.20
N HIS A 239 12.71 14.60 -5.08
CA HIS A 239 11.43 14.94 -4.48
C HIS A 239 11.36 16.40 -4.06
N ALA A 240 12.32 16.89 -3.28
CA ALA A 240 12.34 18.30 -2.83
C ALA A 240 12.39 19.28 -4.03
N SER A 241 13.20 18.97 -5.04
CA SER A 241 13.31 19.78 -6.26
C SER A 241 12.00 19.80 -7.05
N HIS A 242 11.33 18.65 -7.15
CA HIS A 242 10.04 18.56 -7.83
C HIS A 242 8.93 19.32 -7.07
N VAL A 243 8.87 19.19 -5.74
CA VAL A 243 7.92 19.97 -4.91
C VAL A 243 8.16 21.47 -5.09
N ALA A 244 9.41 21.91 -5.07
CA ALA A 244 9.75 23.32 -5.34
C ALA A 244 9.30 23.75 -6.76
N GLY A 245 9.51 22.92 -7.75
CA GLY A 245 9.03 23.16 -9.13
C GLY A 245 7.51 23.30 -9.22
N THR A 246 6.77 22.47 -8.52
CA THR A 246 5.29 22.58 -8.41
C THR A 246 4.87 23.91 -7.79
N ILE A 247 5.64 24.44 -6.85
CA ILE A 247 5.33 25.71 -6.18
C ILE A 247 5.71 26.90 -7.07
N LEU A 248 6.97 26.97 -7.52
CA LEU A 248 7.55 28.19 -8.10
C LEU A 248 8.33 27.99 -9.40
N GLY A 249 8.27 26.83 -10.04
CA GLY A 249 8.90 26.63 -11.33
C GLY A 249 8.49 27.68 -12.35
N SER A 250 9.44 28.26 -13.09
CA SER A 250 9.15 29.26 -14.13
C SER A 250 8.57 28.64 -15.41
N GLY A 251 8.81 27.34 -15.63
CA GLY A 251 8.49 26.64 -16.87
C GLY A 251 9.43 27.05 -18.03
N TRP A 252 10.63 27.52 -17.73
CA TRP A 252 11.60 28.07 -18.69
C TRP A 252 11.81 27.17 -19.93
N GLU A 253 12.04 25.86 -19.73
CA GLU A 253 12.29 24.95 -20.85
C GLU A 253 11.03 24.52 -21.61
N SER A 254 9.85 24.92 -21.11
CA SER A 254 8.55 24.52 -21.65
C SER A 254 7.70 25.70 -22.10
N ASP A 255 8.30 26.87 -22.32
CA ASP A 255 7.58 28.11 -22.68
C ASP A 255 6.42 28.42 -21.70
N GLY A 256 6.62 28.14 -20.41
CA GLY A 256 5.64 28.36 -19.35
C GLY A 256 4.59 27.24 -19.18
N LEU A 257 4.58 26.21 -20.02
CA LEU A 257 3.59 25.13 -19.96
C LEU A 257 3.62 24.40 -18.60
N TYR A 258 4.79 24.14 -18.06
CA TYR A 258 4.98 23.48 -16.77
C TYR A 258 5.35 24.44 -15.63
N SER A 259 4.87 25.68 -15.67
CA SER A 259 5.15 26.61 -14.59
C SER A 259 4.43 26.23 -13.30
N GLY A 260 4.98 26.66 -12.16
CA GLY A 260 4.45 26.42 -10.83
C GLY A 260 3.20 27.25 -10.51
N MET A 261 2.64 26.98 -9.32
CA MET A 261 1.45 27.69 -8.83
C MET A 261 1.69 29.16 -8.47
N ALA A 262 2.93 29.51 -8.13
CA ALA A 262 3.39 30.86 -7.78
C ALA A 262 4.78 31.12 -8.38
N PRO A 263 4.89 31.27 -9.72
CA PRO A 263 6.16 31.22 -10.44
C PRO A 263 7.13 32.38 -10.13
N ALA A 264 6.71 33.41 -9.44
CA ALA A 264 7.56 34.51 -9.00
C ALA A 264 7.81 34.54 -7.49
N ALA A 265 7.34 33.52 -6.74
CA ALA A 265 7.61 33.41 -5.32
C ALA A 265 9.07 32.95 -5.03
N GLU A 266 9.49 33.07 -3.76
CA GLU A 266 10.76 32.57 -3.26
C GLU A 266 10.57 31.43 -2.27
N ILE A 267 11.55 30.50 -2.18
CA ILE A 267 11.56 29.40 -1.23
C ILE A 267 12.82 29.42 -0.37
N LEU A 268 12.63 29.26 0.96
CA LEU A 268 13.65 28.83 1.90
C LEU A 268 13.52 27.33 2.10
N SER A 269 14.54 26.55 1.68
CA SER A 269 14.53 25.09 1.71
C SER A 269 15.20 24.55 2.96
N TYR A 270 14.51 23.71 3.71
CA TYR A 270 14.93 23.08 4.96
C TYR A 270 14.81 21.57 4.90
N LEU A 271 15.69 20.87 5.62
CA LEU A 271 15.54 19.47 5.95
C LEU A 271 14.54 19.32 7.12
N TRP A 272 13.55 18.44 7.02
CA TRP A 272 12.53 18.28 8.07
C TRP A 272 13.00 17.57 9.35
N TRP A 273 14.18 16.94 9.33
CA TRP A 273 14.87 16.48 10.52
C TRP A 273 16.29 17.07 10.55
N THR A 274 16.56 17.88 11.53
CA THR A 274 17.93 18.21 11.89
C THR A 274 18.40 17.18 12.90
N THR A 275 19.44 16.42 12.57
CA THR A 275 20.24 15.73 13.59
C THR A 275 21.05 16.79 14.31
N SER A 276 20.49 17.31 15.41
CA SER A 276 21.23 18.14 16.36
C SER A 276 22.17 17.28 17.19
#